data_9189677250b64edf9235610585bda95a
#
_entry.id   9189677250b64edf9235610585bda95a
#
_cell.length_a   1.000
_cell.length_b   1.000
_cell.length_c   1.000
_cell.angle_alpha   90.00
_cell.angle_beta   90.00
_cell.angle_gamma   90.00
#
_symmetry.space_group_name_H-M   'P 1'
#
loop_
_entity.id
_entity.type
_entity.pdbx_description
1 polymer ?
#
loop_
_entity_poly.entity_id
_entity_poly.type
_entity_poly.pdbx_seq_one_letter_code
_entity_poly.pdbx_strand_id
1 'polypeptide(L)'
;VSKTFAFDVYGTLINTHGLIALLEDWIGDKASAFSQTWRDKQLEYSFRRGLMKTYQPFSVCTQHALDYSCDYHNVELSDEQKTRLLEGYLSLPAFGDVAEALKRLKAAGHRLFAFSNGETQAVNTLLDRAELHAFFDGVISCEDIETFKPNPDVYQYLIDCTGAFNVWLVSSNPFDILGAMSSGIQSVWVKRSEEALFDPWGIEPTRTISTLEQLTTD
;
A
#
# COMPACT_ATOMS: atom_id res chain seq x y z
N VAL A 1 -25.92 -5.12 6.73
CA VAL A 1 -25.93 -4.71 5.31
C VAL A 1 -24.53 -4.98 4.73
N SER A 2 -24.47 -5.63 3.53
CA SER A 2 -23.20 -5.85 2.85
C SER A 2 -22.52 -4.51 2.53
N LYS A 3 -21.21 -4.41 2.83
CA LYS A 3 -20.37 -3.26 2.53
C LYS A 3 -19.33 -3.64 1.46
N THR A 4 -18.80 -2.64 0.78
CA THR A 4 -17.67 -2.79 -0.13
C THR A 4 -16.44 -2.14 0.50
N PHE A 5 -15.37 -2.93 0.72
CA PHE A 5 -14.10 -2.46 1.25
C PHE A 5 -13.03 -2.50 0.17
N ALA A 6 -12.29 -1.42 0.04
CA ALA A 6 -11.08 -1.34 -0.75
C ALA A 6 -9.89 -1.27 0.22
N PHE A 7 -8.99 -2.21 0.12
CA PHE A 7 -7.80 -2.29 0.97
C PHE A 7 -6.58 -1.79 0.21
N ASP A 8 -5.93 -0.79 0.73
CA ASP A 8 -4.56 -0.50 0.32
C ASP A 8 -3.65 -1.71 0.59
N VAL A 9 -2.63 -1.90 -0.23
CA VAL A 9 -1.80 -3.10 -0.21
C VAL A 9 -0.51 -2.89 0.58
N TYR A 10 0.39 -2.04 0.05
CA TYR A 10 1.71 -1.83 0.64
C TYR A 10 1.67 -1.01 1.94
N GLY A 11 2.10 -1.63 3.03
CA GLY A 11 2.07 -1.06 4.38
C GLY A 11 0.75 -1.31 5.12
N THR A 12 -0.32 -1.73 4.42
CA THR A 12 -1.64 -2.01 5.01
C THR A 12 -1.89 -3.51 5.16
N LEU A 13 -1.91 -4.25 4.06
CA LEU A 13 -2.00 -5.71 4.04
C LEU A 13 -0.62 -6.35 4.13
N ILE A 14 0.33 -5.78 3.43
CA ILE A 14 1.68 -6.29 3.21
C ILE A 14 2.69 -5.44 3.98
N ASN A 15 3.54 -6.11 4.76
CA ASN A 15 4.57 -5.47 5.55
C ASN A 15 5.77 -5.08 4.68
N THR A 16 5.91 -3.80 4.38
CA THR A 16 7.00 -3.26 3.55
C THR A 16 8.37 -3.29 4.22
N HIS A 17 8.43 -3.59 5.52
CA HIS A 17 9.69 -3.78 6.26
C HIS A 17 10.23 -5.22 6.19
N GLY A 18 9.58 -6.11 5.45
CA GLY A 18 9.98 -7.53 5.36
C GLY A 18 11.37 -7.77 4.75
N LEU A 19 12.00 -6.74 4.14
CA LEU A 19 13.36 -6.83 3.58
C LEU A 19 14.44 -6.28 4.53
N ILE A 20 14.10 -5.78 5.70
CA ILE A 20 15.09 -5.19 6.63
C ILE A 20 16.15 -6.21 7.02
N ALA A 21 15.77 -7.43 7.37
CA ALA A 21 16.74 -8.47 7.76
C ALA A 21 17.76 -8.77 6.64
N LEU A 22 17.31 -8.77 5.38
CA LEU A 22 18.21 -8.93 4.23
C LEU A 22 19.17 -7.76 4.07
N LEU A 23 18.67 -6.54 4.32
CA LEU A 23 19.51 -5.33 4.30
C LEU A 23 20.50 -5.33 5.46
N GLU A 24 20.11 -5.76 6.66
CA GLU A 24 21.00 -5.89 7.83
C GLU A 24 22.21 -6.78 7.54
N ASP A 25 21.99 -7.90 6.84
CA ASP A 25 23.08 -8.79 6.43
C ASP A 25 24.10 -8.12 5.50
N TRP A 26 23.69 -7.11 4.72
CA TRP A 26 24.56 -6.47 3.74
C TRP A 26 25.12 -5.13 4.16
N ILE A 27 24.34 -4.35 4.91
CA ILE A 27 24.67 -2.95 5.25
C ILE A 27 24.60 -2.66 6.75
N GLY A 28 24.34 -3.69 7.59
CA GLY A 28 24.36 -3.58 9.03
C GLY A 28 23.41 -2.51 9.58
N ASP A 29 23.90 -1.71 10.50
CA ASP A 29 23.10 -0.69 11.22
C ASP A 29 22.43 0.36 10.33
N LYS A 30 22.82 0.47 9.06
CA LYS A 30 22.19 1.39 8.11
C LYS A 30 20.84 0.88 7.60
N ALA A 31 20.52 -0.41 7.75
CA ALA A 31 19.40 -1.08 7.11
C ALA A 31 18.04 -0.42 7.39
N SER A 32 17.76 -0.09 8.62
CA SER A 32 16.48 0.52 9.01
C SER A 32 16.30 1.92 8.37
N ALA A 33 17.31 2.78 8.49
CA ALA A 33 17.28 4.12 7.90
C ALA A 33 17.24 4.07 6.37
N PHE A 34 17.96 3.13 5.76
CA PHE A 34 17.94 2.87 4.33
C PHE A 34 16.55 2.44 3.85
N SER A 35 15.95 1.47 4.52
CA SER A 35 14.61 0.96 4.21
C SER A 35 13.55 2.07 4.30
N GLN A 36 13.64 2.93 5.32
CA GLN A 36 12.74 4.08 5.46
C GLN A 36 12.93 5.08 4.31
N THR A 37 14.17 5.47 4.02
CA THR A 37 14.47 6.38 2.89
C THR A 37 13.96 5.81 1.57
N TRP A 38 14.16 4.51 1.33
CA TRP A 38 13.69 3.83 0.13
C TRP A 38 12.17 3.93 0.00
N ARG A 39 11.44 3.65 1.08
CA ARG A 39 9.97 3.77 1.08
C ARG A 39 9.50 5.20 0.88
N ASP A 40 10.10 6.17 1.56
CA ASP A 40 9.71 7.58 1.45
C ASP A 40 9.94 8.10 0.03
N LYS A 41 11.09 7.76 -0.58
CA LYS A 41 11.39 8.16 -1.96
C LYS A 41 10.52 7.45 -2.99
N GLN A 42 10.16 6.20 -2.78
CA GLN A 42 9.23 5.48 -3.63
C GLN A 42 7.87 6.22 -3.71
N LEU A 43 7.33 6.63 -2.57
CA LEU A 43 6.09 7.39 -2.50
C LEU A 43 6.27 8.79 -3.09
N GLU A 44 7.31 9.52 -2.70
CA GLU A 44 7.60 10.85 -3.23
C GLU A 44 7.71 10.85 -4.75
N TYR A 45 8.37 9.86 -5.35
CA TYR A 45 8.52 9.76 -6.80
C TYR A 45 7.20 9.42 -7.49
N SER A 46 6.36 8.59 -6.89
CA SER A 46 5.02 8.33 -7.42
C SER A 46 4.16 9.61 -7.39
N PHE A 47 4.18 10.37 -6.29
CA PHE A 47 3.45 11.64 -6.17
C PHE A 47 3.92 12.67 -7.21
N ARG A 48 5.23 12.84 -7.36
CA ARG A 48 5.81 13.77 -8.36
C ARG A 48 5.41 13.39 -9.77
N ARG A 49 5.50 12.11 -10.14
CA ARG A 49 5.10 11.63 -11.47
C ARG A 49 3.62 11.81 -11.74
N GLY A 50 2.77 11.54 -10.76
CA GLY A 50 1.33 11.82 -10.86
C GLY A 50 1.05 13.30 -11.11
N LEU A 51 1.64 14.20 -10.31
CA LEU A 51 1.48 15.65 -10.47
C LEU A 51 2.03 16.19 -11.80
N MET A 52 3.17 15.67 -12.23
CA MET A 52 3.80 16.09 -13.50
C MET A 52 3.12 15.47 -14.72
N LYS A 53 2.19 14.54 -14.53
CA LYS A 53 1.56 13.76 -15.61
C LYS A 53 2.60 13.04 -16.49
N THR A 54 3.65 12.52 -15.85
CA THR A 54 4.73 11.75 -16.46
C THR A 54 4.75 10.36 -15.83
N TYR A 55 3.63 9.66 -15.92
CA TYR A 55 3.46 8.35 -15.33
C TYR A 55 4.58 7.39 -15.79
N GLN A 56 5.04 6.61 -14.87
CA GLN A 56 5.85 5.41 -15.07
C GLN A 56 5.36 4.38 -14.04
N PRO A 57 5.45 3.07 -14.32
CA PRO A 57 5.04 2.03 -13.39
C PRO A 57 5.59 2.23 -11.98
N PHE A 58 4.88 1.79 -10.97
CA PHE A 58 5.30 1.92 -9.57
C PHE A 58 6.61 1.18 -9.29
N SER A 59 6.86 0.07 -10.00
CA SER A 59 8.13 -0.65 -9.99
C SER A 59 9.31 0.23 -10.40
N VAL A 60 9.13 1.13 -11.38
CA VAL A 60 10.15 2.12 -11.79
C VAL A 60 10.40 3.14 -10.69
N CYS A 61 9.34 3.59 -9.99
CA CYS A 61 9.51 4.45 -8.82
C CYS A 61 10.28 3.73 -7.71
N THR A 62 10.00 2.45 -7.49
CA THR A 62 10.69 1.60 -6.51
C THR A 62 12.17 1.45 -6.83
N GLN A 63 12.52 1.20 -8.10
CA GLN A 63 13.90 1.09 -8.56
C GLN A 63 14.67 2.40 -8.39
N HIS A 64 14.11 3.52 -8.88
CA HIS A 64 14.76 4.82 -8.76
C HIS A 64 14.94 5.26 -7.30
N ALA A 65 13.99 4.92 -6.44
CA ALA A 65 14.09 5.16 -5.00
C ALA A 65 15.19 4.32 -4.34
N LEU A 66 15.39 3.08 -4.81
CA LEU A 66 16.50 2.23 -4.36
C LEU A 66 17.85 2.84 -4.74
N ASP A 67 18.01 3.28 -5.98
CA ASP A 67 19.23 3.93 -6.45
C ASP A 67 19.52 5.20 -5.65
N TYR A 68 18.52 6.05 -5.45
CA TYR A 68 18.64 7.23 -4.59
C TYR A 68 19.08 6.87 -3.16
N SER A 69 18.53 5.80 -2.58
CA SER A 69 18.86 5.39 -1.22
C SER A 69 20.30 4.89 -1.10
N CYS A 70 20.80 4.21 -2.13
CA CYS A 70 22.21 3.83 -2.21
C CYS A 70 23.12 5.06 -2.15
N ASP A 71 22.85 6.05 -2.98
CA ASP A 71 23.64 7.30 -3.02
C ASP A 71 23.54 8.08 -1.70
N TYR A 72 22.31 8.24 -1.19
CA TYR A 72 22.06 9.04 0.02
C TYR A 72 22.76 8.48 1.27
N HIS A 73 22.75 7.14 1.43
CA HIS A 73 23.37 6.46 2.57
C HIS A 73 24.83 6.09 2.34
N ASN A 74 25.41 6.41 1.18
CA ASN A 74 26.74 5.96 0.75
C ASN A 74 26.87 4.43 0.93
N VAL A 75 25.97 3.69 0.31
CA VAL A 75 25.90 2.22 0.29
C VAL A 75 26.12 1.75 -1.14
N GLU A 76 27.07 0.85 -1.33
CA GLU A 76 27.30 0.18 -2.61
C GLU A 76 26.62 -1.20 -2.58
N LEU A 77 25.55 -1.35 -3.35
CA LEU A 77 24.90 -2.63 -3.61
C LEU A 77 25.24 -3.08 -5.04
N SER A 78 25.59 -4.36 -5.19
CA SER A 78 25.77 -4.94 -6.52
C SER A 78 24.43 -4.99 -7.29
N ASP A 79 24.49 -5.11 -8.61
CA ASP A 79 23.29 -5.28 -9.46
C ASP A 79 22.48 -6.51 -9.05
N GLU A 80 23.14 -7.59 -8.63
CA GLU A 80 22.49 -8.79 -8.09
C GLU A 80 21.74 -8.50 -6.78
N GLN A 81 22.35 -7.76 -5.87
CA GLN A 81 21.71 -7.37 -4.60
C GLN A 81 20.50 -6.46 -4.84
N LYS A 82 20.63 -5.48 -5.74
CA LYS A 82 19.50 -4.61 -6.14
C LYS A 82 18.37 -5.43 -6.76
N THR A 83 18.67 -6.32 -7.68
CA THR A 83 17.68 -7.22 -8.30
C THR A 83 16.96 -8.04 -7.24
N ARG A 84 17.70 -8.63 -6.29
CA ARG A 84 17.12 -9.41 -5.21
C ARG A 84 16.21 -8.61 -4.29
N LEU A 85 16.52 -7.32 -4.04
CA LEU A 85 15.63 -6.44 -3.29
C LEU A 85 14.34 -6.15 -4.05
N LEU A 86 14.44 -5.84 -5.36
CA LEU A 86 13.27 -5.54 -6.20
C LEU A 86 12.37 -6.77 -6.36
N GLU A 87 12.94 -7.96 -6.56
CA GLU A 87 12.19 -9.22 -6.58
C GLU A 87 11.57 -9.54 -5.21
N GLY A 88 12.26 -9.18 -4.12
CA GLY A 88 11.76 -9.33 -2.76
C GLY A 88 10.49 -8.54 -2.50
N TYR A 89 10.28 -7.41 -3.16
CA TYR A 89 9.02 -6.65 -3.10
C TYR A 89 7.81 -7.45 -3.59
N LEU A 90 8.01 -8.42 -4.49
CA LEU A 90 6.94 -9.30 -4.99
C LEU A 90 6.63 -10.48 -4.05
N SER A 91 7.33 -10.56 -2.91
CA SER A 91 7.19 -11.66 -1.94
C SER A 91 7.22 -11.20 -0.48
N LEU A 92 6.92 -9.92 -0.26
CA LEU A 92 6.80 -9.37 1.09
C LEU A 92 5.70 -10.09 1.89
N PRO A 93 5.91 -10.34 3.19
CA PRO A 93 4.93 -11.02 4.02
C PRO A 93 3.72 -10.12 4.31
N ALA A 94 2.55 -10.72 4.48
CA ALA A 94 1.39 -10.03 5.05
C ALA A 94 1.58 -9.78 6.55
N PHE A 95 0.87 -8.77 7.08
CA PHE A 95 0.73 -8.66 8.53
C PHE A 95 -0.11 -9.81 9.09
N GLY A 96 0.17 -10.23 10.33
CA GLY A 96 -0.40 -11.43 10.92
C GLY A 96 -1.91 -11.39 11.16
N ASP A 97 -2.52 -10.19 11.20
CA ASP A 97 -3.95 -9.97 11.41
C ASP A 97 -4.79 -10.00 10.13
N VAL A 98 -4.13 -10.02 8.95
CA VAL A 98 -4.79 -9.79 7.66
C VAL A 98 -5.68 -10.96 7.26
N ALA A 99 -5.13 -12.17 7.19
CA ALA A 99 -5.84 -13.33 6.64
C ALA A 99 -7.15 -13.62 7.38
N GLU A 100 -7.12 -13.61 8.73
CA GLU A 100 -8.31 -13.89 9.53
C GLU A 100 -9.34 -12.75 9.45
N ALA A 101 -8.89 -11.49 9.37
CA ALA A 101 -9.78 -10.34 9.18
C ALA A 101 -10.51 -10.41 7.82
N LEU A 102 -9.78 -10.67 6.73
CA LEU A 102 -10.37 -10.80 5.40
C LEU A 102 -11.36 -11.97 5.32
N LYS A 103 -11.00 -13.10 5.89
CA LYS A 103 -11.86 -14.29 5.97
C LYS A 103 -13.18 -13.98 6.68
N ARG A 104 -13.14 -13.30 7.82
CA ARG A 104 -14.34 -12.86 8.55
C ARG A 104 -15.22 -11.93 7.73
N LEU A 105 -14.62 -10.93 7.07
CA LEU A 105 -15.37 -10.00 6.23
C LEU A 105 -16.04 -10.69 5.05
N LYS A 106 -15.36 -11.63 4.39
CA LYS A 106 -15.96 -12.44 3.31
C LYS A 106 -17.09 -13.31 3.83
N ALA A 107 -16.93 -13.96 4.98
CA ALA A 107 -17.97 -14.78 5.59
C ALA A 107 -19.21 -13.95 5.97
N ALA A 108 -19.04 -12.66 6.28
CA ALA A 108 -20.14 -11.71 6.53
C ALA A 108 -20.79 -11.18 5.23
N GLY A 109 -20.34 -11.62 4.07
CA GLY A 109 -20.93 -11.26 2.76
C GLY A 109 -20.48 -9.90 2.24
N HIS A 110 -19.35 -9.36 2.72
CA HIS A 110 -18.79 -8.13 2.20
C HIS A 110 -18.03 -8.37 0.88
N ARG A 111 -17.97 -7.32 0.05
CA ARG A 111 -17.11 -7.29 -1.14
C ARG A 111 -15.76 -6.68 -0.78
N LEU A 112 -14.67 -7.33 -1.18
CA LEU A 112 -13.32 -6.91 -0.85
C LEU A 112 -12.50 -6.69 -2.12
N PHE A 113 -11.87 -5.55 -2.25
CA PHE A 113 -10.99 -5.21 -3.36
C PHE A 113 -9.60 -4.84 -2.83
N ALA A 114 -8.56 -5.30 -3.50
CA ALA A 114 -7.22 -4.77 -3.30
C ALA A 114 -7.05 -3.52 -4.18
N PHE A 115 -6.59 -2.42 -3.59
CA PHE A 115 -6.49 -1.12 -4.26
C PHE A 115 -5.09 -0.54 -4.09
N SER A 116 -4.33 -0.44 -5.18
CA SER A 116 -2.88 -0.23 -5.09
C SER A 116 -2.34 0.77 -6.11
N ASN A 117 -1.23 1.43 -5.74
CA ASN A 117 -0.35 2.13 -6.67
C ASN A 117 0.49 1.16 -7.52
N GLY A 118 0.69 -0.07 -7.06
CA GLY A 118 1.43 -1.10 -7.77
C GLY A 118 0.66 -1.67 -8.94
N GLU A 119 1.39 -2.17 -9.95
CA GLU A 119 0.82 -2.77 -11.16
C GLU A 119 -0.02 -3.99 -10.82
N THR A 120 -1.09 -4.21 -11.56
CA THR A 120 -2.05 -5.30 -11.35
C THR A 120 -1.37 -6.67 -11.26
N GLN A 121 -0.41 -6.95 -12.15
CA GLN A 121 0.31 -8.21 -12.14
C GLN A 121 1.18 -8.37 -10.89
N ALA A 122 1.86 -7.30 -10.46
CA ALA A 122 2.70 -7.32 -9.26
C ALA A 122 1.87 -7.54 -8.00
N VAL A 123 0.72 -6.85 -7.89
CA VAL A 123 -0.21 -7.00 -6.77
C VAL A 123 -0.80 -8.40 -6.71
N ASN A 124 -1.27 -8.95 -7.86
CA ASN A 124 -1.77 -10.32 -7.92
C ASN A 124 -0.70 -11.33 -7.45
N THR A 125 0.53 -11.22 -7.97
CA THR A 125 1.64 -12.09 -7.57
C THR A 125 1.91 -12.01 -6.06
N LEU A 126 1.90 -10.80 -5.51
CA LEU A 126 2.12 -10.56 -4.08
C LEU A 126 1.01 -11.17 -3.22
N LEU A 127 -0.25 -10.99 -3.61
CA LEU A 127 -1.41 -11.54 -2.91
C LEU A 127 -1.47 -13.07 -3.01
N ASP A 128 -1.08 -13.65 -4.15
CA ASP A 128 -1.00 -15.10 -4.32
C ASP A 128 0.08 -15.70 -3.40
N ARG A 129 1.26 -15.09 -3.35
CA ARG A 129 2.35 -15.55 -2.47
C ARG A 129 2.03 -15.39 -0.98
N ALA A 130 1.22 -14.39 -0.64
CA ALA A 130 0.74 -14.17 0.72
C ALA A 130 -0.51 -15.00 1.07
N GLU A 131 -1.02 -15.83 0.13
CA GLU A 131 -2.24 -16.64 0.28
C GLU A 131 -3.50 -15.81 0.57
N LEU A 132 -3.53 -14.57 0.07
CA LEU A 132 -4.64 -13.62 0.31
C LEU A 132 -5.56 -13.44 -0.89
N HIS A 133 -5.12 -13.79 -2.11
CA HIS A 133 -5.81 -13.47 -3.35
C HIS A 133 -7.26 -13.97 -3.37
N ALA A 134 -7.51 -15.19 -2.84
CA ALA A 134 -8.83 -15.79 -2.81
C ALA A 134 -9.90 -15.02 -1.99
N PHE A 135 -9.47 -14.07 -1.14
CA PHE A 135 -10.41 -13.25 -0.37
C PHE A 135 -10.92 -12.04 -1.16
N PHE A 136 -10.26 -11.66 -2.25
CA PHE A 136 -10.60 -10.46 -3.01
C PHE A 136 -11.52 -10.75 -4.18
N ASP A 137 -12.49 -9.87 -4.41
CA ASP A 137 -13.37 -9.89 -5.58
C ASP A 137 -12.68 -9.27 -6.80
N GLY A 138 -11.55 -8.57 -6.61
CA GLY A 138 -10.72 -8.01 -7.67
C GLY A 138 -9.56 -7.17 -7.14
N VAL A 139 -8.65 -6.87 -8.05
CA VAL A 139 -7.54 -5.94 -7.85
C VAL A 139 -7.81 -4.70 -8.71
N ILE A 140 -7.68 -3.53 -8.11
CA ILE A 140 -7.84 -2.23 -8.77
C ILE A 140 -6.50 -1.51 -8.65
N SER A 141 -5.86 -1.26 -9.79
CA SER A 141 -4.55 -0.63 -9.87
C SER A 141 -4.65 0.79 -10.41
N CYS A 142 -3.84 1.68 -9.86
CA CYS A 142 -3.69 3.04 -10.36
C CYS A 142 -3.03 3.08 -11.75
N GLU A 143 -2.40 1.99 -12.22
CA GLU A 143 -1.81 1.91 -13.56
C GLU A 143 -2.85 2.10 -14.66
N ASP A 144 -4.08 1.64 -14.44
CA ASP A 144 -5.16 1.69 -15.44
C ASP A 144 -5.53 3.11 -15.85
N ILE A 145 -5.23 4.10 -14.99
CA ILE A 145 -5.48 5.52 -15.23
C ILE A 145 -4.21 6.36 -15.23
N GLU A 146 -3.05 5.72 -15.26
CA GLU A 146 -1.73 6.34 -15.41
C GLU A 146 -1.46 7.50 -14.43
N THR A 147 -1.86 7.33 -13.16
CA THR A 147 -1.55 8.26 -12.07
C THR A 147 -1.41 7.49 -10.75
N PHE A 148 -1.32 8.19 -9.62
CA PHE A 148 -1.09 7.59 -8.32
C PHE A 148 -1.98 8.21 -7.24
N LYS A 149 -2.30 7.46 -6.19
CA LYS A 149 -2.82 8.03 -4.94
C LYS A 149 -1.87 9.14 -4.47
N PRO A 150 -2.35 10.26 -3.93
CA PRO A 150 -3.73 10.60 -3.60
C PRO A 150 -4.46 11.43 -4.66
N ASN A 151 -4.19 11.28 -5.97
CA ASN A 151 -4.94 11.99 -7.00
C ASN A 151 -6.45 11.64 -6.90
N PRO A 152 -7.38 12.62 -6.90
CA PRO A 152 -8.82 12.38 -6.83
C PRO A 152 -9.36 11.42 -7.90
N ASP A 153 -8.78 11.43 -9.11
CA ASP A 153 -9.19 10.56 -10.22
C ASP A 153 -9.03 9.07 -9.85
N VAL A 154 -8.07 8.74 -8.99
CA VAL A 154 -7.84 7.37 -8.50
C VAL A 154 -9.01 6.87 -7.67
N TYR A 155 -9.59 7.72 -6.85
CA TYR A 155 -10.72 7.38 -5.98
C TYR A 155 -12.03 7.35 -6.75
N GLN A 156 -12.18 8.21 -7.77
CA GLN A 156 -13.31 8.13 -8.70
C GLN A 156 -13.26 6.80 -9.48
N TYR A 157 -12.08 6.41 -9.98
CA TYR A 157 -11.87 5.12 -10.65
C TYR A 157 -12.20 3.93 -9.74
N LEU A 158 -11.84 3.99 -8.47
CA LEU A 158 -12.23 2.97 -7.48
C LEU A 158 -13.75 2.83 -7.37
N ILE A 159 -14.48 3.95 -7.29
CA ILE A 159 -15.95 3.95 -7.24
C ILE A 159 -16.53 3.30 -8.52
N ASP A 160 -16.03 3.69 -9.68
CA ASP A 160 -16.50 3.22 -10.98
C ASP A 160 -16.27 1.71 -11.13
N CYS A 161 -15.08 1.21 -10.77
CA CYS A 161 -14.75 -0.22 -10.83
C CYS A 161 -15.58 -1.07 -9.86
N THR A 162 -15.85 -0.56 -8.67
CA THR A 162 -16.63 -1.32 -7.69
C THR A 162 -18.13 -1.26 -7.97
N GLY A 163 -18.60 -0.23 -8.65
CA GLY A 163 -20.03 0.07 -8.87
C GLY A 163 -20.81 0.22 -7.55
N ALA A 164 -20.14 0.52 -6.46
CA ALA A 164 -20.74 0.62 -5.14
C ALA A 164 -20.96 2.07 -4.74
N PHE A 165 -22.17 2.38 -4.24
CA PHE A 165 -22.50 3.72 -3.73
C PHE A 165 -21.74 4.06 -2.43
N ASN A 166 -21.26 3.06 -1.71
CA ASN A 166 -20.64 3.24 -0.39
C ASN A 166 -19.42 2.32 -0.27
N VAL A 167 -18.31 2.80 -0.78
CA VAL A 167 -16.99 2.16 -0.64
C VAL A 167 -16.34 2.66 0.63
N TRP A 168 -15.71 1.76 1.37
CA TRP A 168 -14.86 2.08 2.51
C TRP A 168 -13.41 1.82 2.12
N LEU A 169 -12.56 2.85 2.19
CA LEU A 169 -11.13 2.66 2.06
C LEU A 169 -10.55 2.22 3.40
N VAL A 170 -9.69 1.21 3.38
CA VAL A 170 -8.91 0.74 4.53
C VAL A 170 -7.43 0.89 4.20
N SER A 171 -6.72 1.78 4.89
CA SER A 171 -5.31 2.05 4.62
C SER A 171 -4.56 2.42 5.90
N SER A 172 -3.29 2.06 5.97
CA SER A 172 -2.36 2.53 7.00
C SER A 172 -1.66 3.83 6.61
N ASN A 173 -1.74 4.22 5.34
CA ASN A 173 -1.07 5.39 4.80
C ASN A 173 -1.96 6.64 4.95
N PRO A 174 -1.56 7.65 5.76
CA PRO A 174 -2.37 8.86 5.96
C PRO A 174 -2.73 9.58 4.67
N PHE A 175 -1.80 9.69 3.71
CA PHE A 175 -2.08 10.33 2.41
C PHE A 175 -3.22 9.67 1.64
N ASP A 176 -3.35 8.34 1.74
CA ASP A 176 -4.41 7.57 1.07
C ASP A 176 -5.78 7.83 1.74
N ILE A 177 -5.79 7.87 3.07
CA ILE A 177 -6.97 8.25 3.85
C ILE A 177 -7.42 9.68 3.51
N LEU A 178 -6.47 10.63 3.47
CA LEU A 178 -6.76 12.03 3.11
C LEU A 178 -7.34 12.14 1.69
N GLY A 179 -6.75 11.43 0.73
CA GLY A 179 -7.24 11.41 -0.65
C GLY A 179 -8.65 10.84 -0.76
N ALA A 180 -8.93 9.72 -0.08
CA ALA A 180 -10.25 9.10 -0.05
C ALA A 180 -11.30 10.01 0.59
N MET A 181 -11.01 10.55 1.77
CA MET A 181 -11.91 11.45 2.50
C MET A 181 -12.21 12.73 1.69
N SER A 182 -11.19 13.31 1.05
CA SER A 182 -11.34 14.47 0.16
C SER A 182 -12.19 14.16 -1.08
N SER A 183 -12.27 12.90 -1.47
CA SER A 183 -13.10 12.41 -2.59
C SER A 183 -14.47 11.88 -2.13
N GLY A 184 -14.84 12.08 -0.86
CA GLY A 184 -16.14 11.66 -0.30
C GLY A 184 -16.25 10.18 0.08
N ILE A 185 -15.14 9.43 0.06
CA ILE A 185 -15.10 8.02 0.45
C ILE A 185 -14.86 7.92 1.95
N GLN A 186 -15.68 7.15 2.65
CA GLN A 186 -15.44 6.81 4.05
C GLN A 186 -14.17 5.99 4.20
N SER A 187 -13.40 6.25 5.26
CA SER A 187 -12.11 5.58 5.41
C SER A 187 -11.83 5.10 6.83
N VAL A 188 -11.05 4.04 6.89
CA VAL A 188 -10.53 3.46 8.13
C VAL A 188 -9.01 3.57 8.10
N TRP A 189 -8.45 4.36 9.00
CA TRP A 189 -7.01 4.40 9.19
C TRP A 189 -6.55 3.24 10.08
N VAL A 190 -5.67 2.40 9.54
CA VAL A 190 -5.04 1.29 10.28
C VAL A 190 -3.72 1.79 10.85
N LYS A 191 -3.70 2.16 12.12
CA LYS A 191 -2.49 2.61 12.81
C LYS A 191 -1.59 1.42 13.13
N ARG A 192 -0.68 1.07 12.20
CA ARG A 192 0.21 -0.10 12.29
C ARG A 192 1.34 0.01 13.32
N SER A 193 1.62 1.21 13.82
CA SER A 193 2.60 1.48 14.88
C SER A 193 2.04 2.48 15.86
N GLU A 194 2.39 2.37 17.13
CA GLU A 194 1.97 3.33 18.18
C GLU A 194 2.53 4.73 17.92
N GLU A 195 3.73 4.81 17.31
CA GLU A 195 4.38 6.06 16.96
C GLU A 195 3.82 6.70 15.68
N ALA A 196 3.01 5.96 14.89
CA ALA A 196 2.44 6.52 13.68
C ALA A 196 1.54 7.71 14.00
N LEU A 197 1.77 8.80 13.30
CA LEU A 197 0.99 10.03 13.41
C LEU A 197 0.13 10.19 12.17
N PHE A 198 -1.10 10.66 12.36
CA PHE A 198 -1.94 11.09 11.26
C PHE A 198 -1.61 12.53 10.88
N ASP A 199 -1.72 12.86 9.59
CA ASP A 199 -1.40 14.20 9.09
C ASP A 199 -2.37 15.26 9.65
N PRO A 200 -1.87 16.40 10.19
CA PRO A 200 -2.69 17.41 10.86
C PRO A 200 -3.36 18.38 9.87
N TRP A 201 -4.07 17.85 8.86
CA TRP A 201 -4.67 18.66 7.80
C TRP A 201 -6.13 19.06 8.05
N GLY A 202 -6.65 18.77 9.25
CA GLY A 202 -8.05 19.07 9.60
C GLY A 202 -9.06 18.12 8.95
N ILE A 203 -8.59 17.02 8.35
CA ILE A 203 -9.41 15.92 7.83
C ILE A 203 -9.16 14.72 8.74
N GLU A 204 -10.22 14.18 9.32
CA GLU A 204 -10.12 13.01 10.19
C GLU A 204 -10.62 11.76 9.48
N PRO A 205 -9.99 10.58 9.68
CA PRO A 205 -10.54 9.33 9.19
C PRO A 205 -11.90 9.05 9.79
N THR A 206 -12.79 8.39 9.07
CA THR A 206 -14.09 7.98 9.61
C THR A 206 -13.94 7.10 10.84
N ARG A 207 -12.89 6.26 10.83
CA ARG A 207 -12.54 5.39 11.96
C ARG A 207 -11.02 5.15 11.99
N THR A 208 -10.47 5.03 13.22
CA THR A 208 -9.09 4.58 13.44
C THR A 208 -9.11 3.24 14.16
N ILE A 209 -8.27 2.31 13.70
CA ILE A 209 -8.08 0.99 14.30
C ILE A 209 -6.58 0.69 14.39
N SER A 210 -6.17 -0.19 15.30
CA SER A 210 -4.77 -0.64 15.43
C SER A 210 -4.51 -2.00 14.76
N THR A 211 -5.56 -2.79 14.55
CA THR A 211 -5.48 -4.09 13.85
C THR A 211 -6.71 -4.26 12.95
N LEU A 212 -6.57 -5.01 11.86
CA LEU A 212 -7.70 -5.33 10.98
C LEU A 212 -8.77 -6.20 11.67
N GLU A 213 -8.43 -6.88 12.75
CA GLU A 213 -9.40 -7.62 13.56
C GLU A 213 -10.49 -6.72 14.16
N GLN A 214 -10.20 -5.44 14.32
CA GLN A 214 -11.16 -4.44 14.80
C GLN A 214 -12.13 -3.95 13.72
N LEU A 215 -11.94 -4.32 12.44
CA LEU A 215 -12.95 -4.13 11.41
C LEU A 215 -14.15 -5.03 11.74
N THR A 216 -15.20 -4.39 12.25
CA THR A 216 -16.45 -5.08 12.60
C THR A 216 -17.35 -5.19 11.37
N THR A 217 -18.18 -6.21 11.39
CA THR A 217 -19.19 -6.49 10.34
C THR A 217 -20.49 -5.68 10.52
N ASP A 218 -20.51 -4.78 11.51
CA ASP A 218 -21.69 -3.96 11.86
C ASP A 218 -21.91 -2.78 10.91
#